data_315e9059e39791fb07004ad11c177917
#
_entry.id   315e9059e39791fb07004ad11c177917
#
_cell.length_a   1.000
_cell.length_b   1.000
_cell.length_c   1.000
_cell.angle_alpha   90.00
_cell.angle_beta   90.00
_cell.angle_gamma   90.00
#
_symmetry.space_group_name_H-M   'P 1'
#
loop_
_entity.id
_entity.type
_entity.pdbx_description
1 polymer ?
#
loop_
_entity_poly.entity_id
_entity_poly.type
_entity_poly.pdbx_seq_one_letter_code
_entity_poly.pdbx_strand_id
1 'polypeptide(L)'
;MTRLRQDSGGQGATNGGNGNGGKGSSPAIKLEGVSKAFNDKKVLDDITLEVAEGTGFCLLGRSGTGKSVTLKHIMGLLRPDSGKVFVHGKDVTALSGLELAEVRRSMGFLFQNSALFDSISVGENVAFPMRRHTDWPDAKIREAAKGKLAEVGLDKDYDKMPGDLSGGMRKRAGLARAMALDPDILLVDEPSAGLDPITSDEIDQLLVDLKKKGTTIVAVTHNIPSARHIGDQLAMLHEGHLIAQGTAEEFDKSDDELVRAFMRSESSG
;
A
#
# COMPACT_ATOMS: atom_id res chain seq x y z
N MET A 1 73.82 -16.99 -18.17
CA MET A 1 74.02 -17.11 -16.71
C MET A 1 72.62 -16.97 -16.08
N THR A 2 71.97 -18.09 -15.80
CA THR A 2 71.92 -18.77 -14.49
C THR A 2 71.19 -17.91 -13.46
N ARG A 3 70.03 -18.28 -12.85
CA ARG A 3 69.40 -19.42 -12.21
C ARG A 3 67.98 -19.01 -11.84
N LEU A 4 66.96 -19.78 -12.06
CA LEU A 4 66.34 -20.85 -11.28
C LEU A 4 65.74 -20.48 -9.90
N ARG A 5 64.42 -20.80 -9.80
CA ARG A 5 63.62 -21.39 -8.68
C ARG A 5 63.18 -20.43 -7.56
N GLN A 6 62.01 -20.57 -6.93
CA GLN A 6 61.21 -21.75 -6.59
C GLN A 6 59.81 -21.38 -6.20
N ASP A 7 58.91 -22.34 -6.33
CA ASP A 7 57.54 -22.47 -5.86
C ASP A 7 57.30 -22.24 -4.36
N SER A 8 56.08 -21.79 -4.04
CA SER A 8 55.26 -22.30 -2.95
C SER A 8 53.90 -21.59 -3.08
N GLY A 9 52.77 -22.16 -3.40
CA GLY A 9 52.05 -23.19 -2.72
C GLY A 9 51.16 -22.55 -1.63
N GLY A 10 49.91 -22.08 -1.95
CA GLY A 10 48.98 -21.55 -0.97
C GLY A 10 47.55 -21.76 -1.47
N GLN A 11 46.93 -22.90 -1.16
CA GLN A 11 45.52 -23.16 -1.33
C GLN A 11 44.73 -22.26 -0.35
N GLY A 12 43.80 -21.46 -0.86
CA GLY A 12 42.91 -20.62 -0.08
C GLY A 12 41.47 -20.79 -0.56
N ALA A 13 40.66 -21.39 0.28
CA ALA A 13 39.33 -21.84 0.17
C ALA A 13 38.36 -20.91 -0.58
N THR A 14 37.65 -21.47 -1.55
CA THR A 14 36.45 -20.91 -2.16
C THR A 14 35.30 -20.99 -1.15
N ASN A 15 34.94 -19.88 -0.57
CA ASN A 15 33.72 -19.76 0.22
C ASN A 15 32.56 -19.50 -0.76
N GLY A 16 31.82 -20.55 -1.08
CA GLY A 16 30.60 -20.51 -1.87
C GLY A 16 29.48 -19.81 -1.10
N GLY A 17 29.36 -18.50 -1.28
CA GLY A 17 28.16 -17.76 -0.91
C GLY A 17 27.02 -18.18 -1.83
N ASN A 18 26.09 -18.96 -1.31
CA ASN A 18 24.88 -19.40 -1.98
C ASN A 18 23.91 -18.21 -2.06
N GLY A 19 24.14 -17.29 -3.01
CA GLY A 19 23.22 -16.24 -3.35
C GLY A 19 22.03 -16.86 -4.09
N ASN A 20 20.92 -17.03 -3.40
CA ASN A 20 19.65 -17.37 -4.01
C ASN A 20 19.21 -16.18 -4.88
N GLY A 21 19.65 -16.15 -6.12
CA GLY A 21 19.30 -15.16 -7.13
C GLY A 21 17.85 -15.36 -7.57
N GLY A 22 16.90 -14.90 -6.77
CA GLY A 22 15.55 -14.63 -7.24
C GLY A 22 15.65 -13.62 -8.40
N LYS A 23 15.04 -13.93 -9.54
CA LYS A 23 14.90 -13.00 -10.68
C LYS A 23 14.36 -11.69 -10.11
N GLY A 24 15.15 -10.63 -10.13
CA GLY A 24 14.77 -9.31 -9.65
C GLY A 24 13.66 -8.75 -10.55
N SER A 25 12.40 -8.98 -10.19
CA SER A 25 11.30 -8.17 -10.69
C SER A 25 11.49 -6.78 -10.09
N SER A 26 11.34 -5.74 -10.92
CA SER A 26 11.34 -4.36 -10.42
C SER A 26 10.26 -4.22 -9.34
N PRO A 27 10.49 -3.46 -8.26
CA PRO A 27 9.48 -3.28 -7.24
C PRO A 27 8.22 -2.60 -7.83
N ALA A 28 7.04 -2.95 -7.32
CA ALA A 28 5.79 -2.30 -7.70
C ALA A 28 5.83 -0.80 -7.39
N ILE A 29 6.42 -0.44 -6.24
CA ILE A 29 6.59 0.93 -5.78
C ILE A 29 8.00 1.11 -5.23
N LYS A 30 8.62 2.27 -5.56
CA LYS A 30 9.89 2.69 -4.97
C LYS A 30 9.85 4.18 -4.66
N LEU A 31 10.25 4.55 -3.46
CA LEU A 31 10.53 5.92 -3.04
C LEU A 31 12.05 6.08 -2.89
N GLU A 32 12.60 7.14 -3.41
CA GLU A 32 14.02 7.48 -3.33
C GLU A 32 14.20 8.89 -2.77
N GLY A 33 14.62 8.99 -1.51
CA GLY A 33 14.96 10.26 -0.86
C GLY A 33 13.80 11.26 -0.79
N VAL A 34 12.56 10.76 -0.63
CA VAL A 34 11.35 11.60 -0.68
C VAL A 34 11.24 12.47 0.56
N SER A 35 11.24 13.79 0.35
CA SER A 35 11.00 14.75 1.42
C SER A 35 9.82 15.66 1.09
N LYS A 36 9.05 16.04 2.13
CA LYS A 36 7.90 16.93 2.01
C LYS A 36 7.73 17.79 3.26
N ALA A 37 7.59 19.10 3.04
CA ALA A 37 7.20 20.03 4.09
C ALA A 37 5.86 20.72 3.74
N PHE A 38 5.14 21.11 4.75
CA PHE A 38 3.98 21.99 4.64
C PHE A 38 4.21 23.18 5.58
N ASN A 39 4.27 24.38 5.02
CA ASN A 39 4.78 25.57 5.70
C ASN A 39 6.17 25.25 6.29
N ASP A 40 6.39 25.50 7.57
CA ASP A 40 7.66 25.28 8.27
C ASP A 40 7.80 23.86 8.85
N LYS A 41 6.77 22.99 8.68
CA LYS A 41 6.77 21.65 9.25
C LYS A 41 7.20 20.61 8.20
N LYS A 42 8.37 20.01 8.38
CA LYS A 42 8.81 18.84 7.61
C LYS A 42 7.99 17.62 8.03
N VAL A 43 7.29 17.00 7.08
CA VAL A 43 6.36 15.87 7.31
C VAL A 43 6.97 14.56 6.85
N LEU A 44 7.75 14.59 5.78
CA LEU A 44 8.61 13.48 5.32
C LEU A 44 10.02 14.00 5.13
N ASP A 45 10.99 13.23 5.56
CA ASP A 45 12.42 13.56 5.51
C ASP A 45 13.23 12.37 5.02
N ASP A 46 13.68 12.45 3.77
CA ASP A 46 14.55 11.47 3.12
C ASP A 46 14.01 10.02 3.15
N ILE A 47 12.73 9.86 2.83
CA ILE A 47 12.07 8.55 2.84
C ILE A 47 12.52 7.74 1.63
N THR A 48 13.16 6.60 1.91
CA THR A 48 13.54 5.61 0.91
C THR A 48 12.95 4.25 1.30
N LEU A 49 12.11 3.66 0.43
CA LEU A 49 11.51 2.35 0.62
C LEU A 49 11.14 1.70 -0.71
N GLU A 50 11.01 0.39 -0.69
CA GLU A 50 10.55 -0.41 -1.84
C GLU A 50 9.44 -1.37 -1.42
N VAL A 51 8.46 -1.57 -2.31
CA VAL A 51 7.36 -2.52 -2.14
C VAL A 51 7.41 -3.52 -3.29
N ALA A 52 7.55 -4.79 -2.97
CA ALA A 52 7.56 -5.87 -3.96
C ALA A 52 6.14 -6.12 -4.53
N GLU A 53 6.07 -6.57 -5.78
CA GLU A 53 4.80 -6.92 -6.42
C GLU A 53 4.10 -8.08 -5.70
N GLY A 54 2.77 -8.01 -5.60
CA GLY A 54 1.93 -9.06 -5.01
C GLY A 54 2.09 -9.23 -3.49
N THR A 55 2.77 -8.29 -2.80
CA THR A 55 2.97 -8.33 -1.35
C THR A 55 2.08 -7.34 -0.61
N GLY A 56 1.89 -7.58 0.69
CA GLY A 56 1.32 -6.63 1.64
C GLY A 56 2.42 -5.83 2.32
N PHE A 57 2.38 -4.51 2.18
CA PHE A 57 3.28 -3.58 2.85
C PHE A 57 2.47 -2.66 3.76
N CYS A 58 2.81 -2.61 5.05
CA CYS A 58 2.13 -1.75 6.00
C CYS A 58 3.07 -0.68 6.56
N LEU A 59 2.71 0.60 6.34
CA LEU A 59 3.41 1.75 6.91
C LEU A 59 2.74 2.13 8.23
N LEU A 60 3.46 1.89 9.33
CA LEU A 60 3.03 2.15 10.70
C LEU A 60 3.46 3.54 11.18
N GLY A 61 2.79 4.03 12.21
CA GLY A 61 3.15 5.27 12.90
C GLY A 61 1.95 5.97 13.51
N ARG A 62 2.20 6.90 14.44
CA ARG A 62 1.15 7.69 15.08
C ARG A 62 0.41 8.59 14.10
N SER A 63 -0.74 9.12 14.51
CA SER A 63 -1.47 10.09 13.69
C SER A 63 -0.59 11.32 13.41
N GLY A 64 -0.63 11.82 12.18
CA GLY A 64 0.12 13.02 11.75
C GLY A 64 1.60 12.81 11.44
N THR A 65 2.12 11.57 11.41
CA THR A 65 3.53 11.28 11.08
C THR A 65 3.86 11.31 9.58
N GLY A 66 2.87 11.48 8.69
CA GLY A 66 3.11 11.55 7.24
C GLY A 66 2.63 10.32 6.45
N LYS A 67 2.05 9.30 7.08
CA LYS A 67 1.59 8.06 6.42
C LYS A 67 0.69 8.32 5.19
N SER A 68 -0.42 9.03 5.38
CA SER A 68 -1.34 9.38 4.28
C SER A 68 -0.70 10.30 3.24
N VAL A 69 0.30 11.11 3.64
CA VAL A 69 1.10 11.94 2.72
C VAL A 69 1.94 11.05 1.81
N THR A 70 2.52 9.97 2.35
CA THR A 70 3.26 8.97 1.55
C THR A 70 2.36 8.34 0.49
N LEU A 71 1.14 7.89 0.85
CA LEU A 71 0.20 7.35 -0.14
C LEU A 71 -0.16 8.36 -1.23
N LYS A 72 -0.34 9.63 -0.86
CA LYS A 72 -0.64 10.70 -1.83
C LYS A 72 0.52 10.96 -2.79
N HIS A 73 1.76 10.78 -2.36
CA HIS A 73 2.93 10.84 -3.25
C HIS A 73 2.96 9.65 -4.20
N ILE A 74 2.71 8.42 -3.72
CA ILE A 74 2.62 7.22 -4.57
C ILE A 74 1.55 7.39 -5.65
N MET A 75 0.37 7.92 -5.29
CA MET A 75 -0.72 8.19 -6.22
C MET A 75 -0.45 9.40 -7.15
N GLY A 76 0.64 10.15 -6.92
CA GLY A 76 0.94 11.39 -7.64
C GLY A 76 -0.06 12.52 -7.36
N LEU A 77 -0.83 12.46 -6.26
CA LEU A 77 -1.73 13.53 -5.81
C LEU A 77 -0.97 14.69 -5.18
N LEU A 78 0.23 14.43 -4.66
CA LEU A 78 1.18 15.41 -4.14
C LEU A 78 2.53 15.21 -4.81
N ARG A 79 3.23 16.32 -5.09
CA ARG A 79 4.63 16.28 -5.51
C ARG A 79 5.53 16.44 -4.29
N PRO A 80 6.59 15.63 -4.15
CA PRO A 80 7.58 15.82 -3.11
C PRO A 80 8.37 17.12 -3.37
N ASP A 81 9.00 17.66 -2.34
CA ASP A 81 9.88 18.81 -2.47
C ASP A 81 11.29 18.37 -2.95
N SER A 82 11.67 17.13 -2.61
CA SER A 82 12.86 16.44 -3.15
C SER A 82 12.63 14.94 -3.21
N GLY A 83 13.49 14.25 -3.96
CA GLY A 83 13.39 12.79 -4.17
C GLY A 83 12.46 12.40 -5.31
N LYS A 84 12.26 11.11 -5.49
CA LYS A 84 11.49 10.53 -6.58
C LYS A 84 10.58 9.42 -6.09
N VAL A 85 9.47 9.22 -6.81
CA VAL A 85 8.52 8.12 -6.56
C VAL A 85 8.33 7.37 -7.87
N PHE A 86 8.54 6.06 -7.83
CA PHE A 86 8.36 5.18 -8.98
C PHE A 86 7.20 4.22 -8.73
N VAL A 87 6.38 4.02 -9.74
CA VAL A 87 5.32 3.01 -9.78
C VAL A 87 5.54 2.18 -11.05
N HIS A 88 5.72 0.87 -10.92
CA HIS A 88 6.11 -0.02 -12.01
C HIS A 88 7.29 0.55 -12.84
N GLY A 89 8.30 1.10 -12.16
CA GLY A 89 9.49 1.71 -12.76
C GLY A 89 9.27 3.07 -13.43
N LYS A 90 8.05 3.63 -13.46
CA LYS A 90 7.75 4.97 -14.01
C LYS A 90 7.87 6.03 -12.92
N ASP A 91 8.68 7.06 -13.12
CA ASP A 91 8.84 8.19 -12.19
C ASP A 91 7.59 9.08 -12.19
N VAL A 92 6.66 8.84 -11.26
CA VAL A 92 5.40 9.58 -11.16
C VAL A 92 5.58 11.04 -10.76
N THR A 93 6.74 11.42 -10.24
CA THR A 93 7.04 12.82 -9.88
C THR A 93 7.29 13.68 -11.11
N ALA A 94 7.75 13.06 -12.21
CA ALA A 94 8.01 13.71 -13.49
C ALA A 94 6.79 13.70 -14.42
N LEU A 95 5.82 12.79 -14.20
CA LEU A 95 4.66 12.63 -15.07
C LEU A 95 3.58 13.72 -14.83
N SER A 96 2.77 13.96 -15.86
CA SER A 96 1.62 14.86 -15.81
C SER A 96 0.55 14.45 -16.82
N GLY A 97 -0.64 15.04 -16.70
CA GLY A 97 -1.72 14.84 -17.68
C GLY A 97 -2.05 13.37 -17.94
N LEU A 98 -2.05 12.94 -19.20
CA LEU A 98 -2.46 11.61 -19.61
C LEU A 98 -1.51 10.51 -19.12
N GLU A 99 -0.20 10.76 -19.10
CA GLU A 99 0.79 9.76 -18.62
C GLU A 99 0.58 9.41 -17.15
N LEU A 100 0.33 10.41 -16.31
CA LEU A 100 0.01 10.20 -14.90
C LEU A 100 -1.35 9.51 -14.72
N ALA A 101 -2.34 9.85 -15.56
CA ALA A 101 -3.65 9.21 -15.54
C ALA A 101 -3.55 7.71 -15.88
N GLU A 102 -2.67 7.34 -16.82
CA GLU A 102 -2.39 5.94 -17.16
C GLU A 102 -1.83 5.15 -15.97
N VAL A 103 -0.82 5.72 -15.27
CA VAL A 103 -0.26 5.07 -14.07
C VAL A 103 -1.33 4.94 -12.98
N ARG A 104 -2.17 5.95 -12.78
CA ARG A 104 -3.27 5.90 -11.80
C ARG A 104 -4.31 4.83 -12.10
N ARG A 105 -4.50 4.41 -13.35
CA ARG A 105 -5.42 3.32 -13.71
C ARG A 105 -5.00 1.96 -13.16
N SER A 106 -3.70 1.75 -12.95
CA SER A 106 -3.18 0.53 -12.32
C SER A 106 -3.25 0.56 -10.79
N MET A 107 -3.74 1.65 -10.22
CA MET A 107 -3.81 1.84 -8.76
C MET A 107 -5.25 2.09 -8.31
N GLY A 108 -5.69 1.37 -7.26
CA GLY A 108 -6.88 1.69 -6.49
C GLY A 108 -6.52 2.48 -5.23
N PHE A 109 -7.46 3.29 -4.72
CA PHE A 109 -7.28 4.02 -3.48
C PHE A 109 -8.50 3.91 -2.58
N LEU A 110 -8.33 3.32 -1.39
CA LEU A 110 -9.33 3.33 -0.32
C LEU A 110 -8.98 4.44 0.67
N PHE A 111 -9.78 5.49 0.69
CA PHE A 111 -9.63 6.60 1.63
C PHE A 111 -10.14 6.26 3.03
N GLN A 112 -9.59 6.92 4.05
CA GLN A 112 -9.98 6.74 5.44
C GLN A 112 -11.51 6.86 5.66
N ASN A 113 -12.17 7.80 5.01
CA ASN A 113 -13.64 8.00 5.09
C ASN A 113 -14.38 7.42 3.88
N SER A 114 -13.79 6.42 3.19
CA SER A 114 -14.32 5.80 1.97
C SER A 114 -14.52 6.77 0.80
N ALA A 115 -14.75 8.06 1.05
CA ALA A 115 -14.94 9.14 0.09
C ALA A 115 -16.00 8.81 -1.00
N LEU A 116 -17.08 8.13 -0.63
CA LEU A 116 -18.20 7.87 -1.54
C LEU A 116 -18.90 9.18 -1.90
N PHE A 117 -19.41 9.26 -3.11
CA PHE A 117 -20.29 10.36 -3.54
C PHE A 117 -21.66 10.15 -2.93
N ASP A 118 -22.10 11.05 -2.06
CA ASP A 118 -23.37 10.92 -1.33
C ASP A 118 -24.62 11.15 -2.23
N SER A 119 -24.41 11.74 -3.42
CA SER A 119 -25.49 12.08 -4.37
C SER A 119 -25.87 10.94 -5.33
N ILE A 120 -25.16 9.83 -5.32
CA ILE A 120 -25.39 8.66 -6.18
C ILE A 120 -25.40 7.37 -5.37
N SER A 121 -26.05 6.33 -5.91
CA SER A 121 -26.14 5.05 -5.22
C SER A 121 -24.78 4.38 -5.02
N VAL A 122 -24.74 3.37 -4.15
CA VAL A 122 -23.55 2.55 -3.88
C VAL A 122 -23.05 1.91 -5.17
N GLY A 123 -23.96 1.33 -5.96
CA GLY A 123 -23.61 0.73 -7.24
C GLY A 123 -23.07 1.74 -8.24
N GLU A 124 -23.63 2.94 -8.28
CA GLU A 124 -23.14 4.02 -9.14
C GLU A 124 -21.77 4.52 -8.70
N ASN A 125 -21.48 4.55 -7.39
CA ASN A 125 -20.12 4.83 -6.88
C ASN A 125 -19.09 3.82 -7.42
N VAL A 126 -19.43 2.52 -7.41
CA VAL A 126 -18.55 1.46 -7.93
C VAL A 126 -18.46 1.50 -9.46
N ALA A 127 -19.55 1.82 -10.15
CA ALA A 127 -19.60 1.96 -11.62
C ALA A 127 -18.83 3.19 -12.12
N PHE A 128 -18.66 4.22 -11.29
CA PHE A 128 -18.08 5.51 -11.71
C PHE A 128 -16.69 5.40 -12.35
N PRO A 129 -15.70 4.68 -11.78
CA PRO A 129 -14.41 4.48 -12.44
C PRO A 129 -14.53 3.75 -13.78
N MET A 130 -15.42 2.75 -13.87
CA MET A 130 -15.63 1.99 -15.11
C MET A 130 -16.17 2.89 -16.22
N ARG A 131 -17.19 3.73 -15.94
CA ARG A 131 -17.71 4.70 -16.91
C ARG A 131 -16.66 5.71 -17.37
N ARG A 132 -15.76 6.11 -16.48
CA ARG A 132 -14.74 7.11 -16.78
C ARG A 132 -13.59 6.56 -17.62
N HIS A 133 -13.28 5.26 -17.48
CA HIS A 133 -12.05 4.68 -17.99
C HIS A 133 -12.24 3.53 -18.97
N THR A 134 -13.49 3.17 -19.31
CA THR A 134 -13.79 2.12 -20.30
C THR A 134 -14.87 2.60 -21.29
N ASP A 135 -14.90 1.97 -22.47
CA ASP A 135 -15.96 2.15 -23.47
C ASP A 135 -17.05 1.07 -23.34
N TRP A 136 -17.24 0.51 -22.14
CA TRP A 136 -18.22 -0.55 -21.91
C TRP A 136 -19.65 0.02 -21.94
N PRO A 137 -20.60 -0.72 -22.53
CA PRO A 137 -22.00 -0.34 -22.45
C PRO A 137 -22.51 -0.38 -21.02
N ASP A 138 -23.51 0.47 -20.68
CA ASP A 138 -24.05 0.63 -19.33
C ASP A 138 -24.48 -0.68 -18.68
N ALA A 139 -25.06 -1.60 -19.43
CA ALA A 139 -25.47 -2.91 -18.94
C ALA A 139 -24.28 -3.72 -18.40
N LYS A 140 -23.15 -3.71 -19.13
CA LYS A 140 -21.90 -4.39 -18.72
C LYS A 140 -21.30 -3.73 -17.49
N ILE A 141 -21.28 -2.39 -17.45
CA ILE A 141 -20.78 -1.64 -16.29
C ILE A 141 -21.59 -1.96 -15.03
N ARG A 142 -22.94 -1.99 -15.16
CA ARG A 142 -23.82 -2.33 -14.06
C ARG A 142 -23.59 -3.75 -13.54
N GLU A 143 -23.42 -4.70 -14.43
CA GLU A 143 -23.12 -6.09 -14.06
C GLU A 143 -21.75 -6.21 -13.36
N ALA A 144 -20.71 -5.59 -13.92
CA ALA A 144 -19.37 -5.57 -13.33
C ALA A 144 -19.38 -4.91 -11.93
N ALA A 145 -20.10 -3.78 -11.78
CA ALA A 145 -20.22 -3.11 -10.47
C ALA A 145 -20.96 -3.98 -9.44
N LYS A 146 -21.98 -4.72 -9.84
CA LYS A 146 -22.65 -5.72 -8.98
C LYS A 146 -21.70 -6.84 -8.58
N GLY A 147 -20.86 -7.32 -9.51
CA GLY A 147 -19.82 -8.30 -9.22
C GLY A 147 -18.83 -7.79 -8.16
N LYS A 148 -18.35 -6.55 -8.30
CA LYS A 148 -17.46 -5.93 -7.30
C LYS A 148 -18.12 -5.75 -5.93
N LEU A 149 -19.41 -5.41 -5.89
CA LEU A 149 -20.17 -5.35 -4.64
C LEU A 149 -20.32 -6.73 -4.00
N ALA A 150 -20.57 -7.77 -4.79
CA ALA A 150 -20.63 -9.14 -4.30
C ALA A 150 -19.30 -9.62 -3.69
N GLU A 151 -18.15 -9.24 -4.28
CA GLU A 151 -16.81 -9.56 -3.73
C GLU A 151 -16.60 -9.02 -2.30
N VAL A 152 -17.33 -7.97 -1.92
CA VAL A 152 -17.26 -7.36 -0.59
C VAL A 152 -18.52 -7.61 0.26
N GLY A 153 -19.41 -8.52 -0.15
CA GLY A 153 -20.63 -8.90 0.58
C GLY A 153 -21.72 -7.82 0.56
N LEU A 154 -21.81 -7.03 -0.50
CA LEU A 154 -22.80 -5.96 -0.70
C LEU A 154 -23.64 -6.18 -1.98
N ASP A 155 -23.88 -7.42 -2.37
CA ASP A 155 -24.61 -7.82 -3.58
C ASP A 155 -26.03 -7.25 -3.65
N LYS A 156 -26.70 -7.04 -2.48
CA LYS A 156 -28.07 -6.54 -2.36
C LYS A 156 -28.16 -5.02 -2.20
N ASP A 157 -27.03 -4.34 -2.12
CA ASP A 157 -26.97 -2.92 -1.71
C ASP A 157 -26.69 -1.95 -2.85
N TYR A 158 -26.78 -2.42 -4.11
CA TYR A 158 -26.48 -1.63 -5.31
C TYR A 158 -27.26 -0.30 -5.38
N ASP A 159 -28.55 -0.34 -5.10
CA ASP A 159 -29.46 0.80 -5.25
C ASP A 159 -29.58 1.65 -3.96
N LYS A 160 -28.94 1.25 -2.85
CA LYS A 160 -28.87 2.04 -1.61
C LYS A 160 -28.03 3.30 -1.78
N MET A 161 -28.34 4.32 -0.99
CA MET A 161 -27.51 5.52 -0.87
C MET A 161 -26.40 5.29 0.18
N PRO A 162 -25.22 5.95 0.07
CA PRO A 162 -24.15 5.84 1.08
C PRO A 162 -24.62 6.16 2.51
N GLY A 163 -25.59 7.08 2.67
CA GLY A 163 -26.17 7.45 3.96
C GLY A 163 -26.92 6.30 4.65
N ASP A 164 -27.41 5.30 3.88
CA ASP A 164 -28.15 4.15 4.40
C ASP A 164 -27.22 3.02 4.88
N LEU A 165 -25.91 3.16 4.68
CA LEU A 165 -24.93 2.15 5.02
C LEU A 165 -24.33 2.36 6.42
N SER A 166 -24.01 1.25 7.12
CA SER A 166 -23.15 1.29 8.29
C SER A 166 -21.72 1.74 7.95
N GLY A 167 -20.90 2.05 8.96
CA GLY A 167 -19.48 2.41 8.76
C GLY A 167 -18.70 1.35 8.00
N GLY A 168 -18.83 0.08 8.42
CA GLY A 168 -18.19 -1.06 7.75
C GLY A 168 -18.70 -1.27 6.32
N MET A 169 -20.00 -1.15 6.08
CA MET A 169 -20.57 -1.23 4.73
C MET A 169 -20.03 -0.11 3.84
N ARG A 170 -19.89 1.12 4.34
CA ARG A 170 -19.28 2.22 3.57
C ARG A 170 -17.84 1.92 3.21
N LYS A 171 -17.06 1.34 4.14
CA LYS A 171 -15.68 0.91 3.87
C LYS A 171 -15.63 -0.15 2.77
N ARG A 172 -16.47 -1.18 2.87
CA ARG A 172 -16.57 -2.25 1.85
C ARG A 172 -16.98 -1.70 0.49
N ALA A 173 -17.95 -0.79 0.42
CA ALA A 173 -18.32 -0.12 -0.82
C ALA A 173 -17.18 0.74 -1.41
N GLY A 174 -16.43 1.45 -0.55
CA GLY A 174 -15.22 2.18 -0.93
C GLY A 174 -14.14 1.26 -1.49
N LEU A 175 -13.96 0.08 -0.89
CA LEU A 175 -13.04 -0.95 -1.37
C LEU A 175 -13.49 -1.49 -2.74
N ALA A 176 -14.76 -1.82 -2.92
CA ALA A 176 -15.31 -2.26 -4.20
C ALA A 176 -15.08 -1.22 -5.31
N ARG A 177 -15.25 0.08 -5.00
CA ARG A 177 -14.96 1.17 -5.93
C ARG A 177 -13.46 1.27 -6.24
N ALA A 178 -12.59 1.12 -5.25
CA ALA A 178 -11.15 1.14 -5.44
C ALA A 178 -10.68 -0.01 -6.35
N MET A 179 -11.38 -1.16 -6.28
CA MET A 179 -11.13 -2.36 -7.07
C MET A 179 -11.87 -2.39 -8.42
N ALA A 180 -12.61 -1.34 -8.79
CA ALA A 180 -13.51 -1.34 -9.94
C ALA A 180 -12.81 -1.60 -11.29
N LEU A 181 -11.53 -1.28 -11.42
CA LEU A 181 -10.72 -1.47 -12.63
C LEU A 181 -9.69 -2.60 -12.50
N ASP A 182 -9.82 -3.48 -11.52
CA ASP A 182 -8.86 -4.55 -11.22
C ASP A 182 -7.40 -4.04 -11.15
N PRO A 183 -7.10 -3.10 -10.24
CA PRO A 183 -5.78 -2.49 -10.16
C PRO A 183 -4.72 -3.49 -9.66
N ASP A 184 -3.48 -3.34 -10.15
CA ASP A 184 -2.33 -4.13 -9.70
C ASP A 184 -1.88 -3.73 -8.29
N ILE A 185 -2.14 -2.47 -7.90
CA ILE A 185 -1.77 -1.89 -6.62
C ILE A 185 -3.01 -1.29 -5.94
N LEU A 186 -3.22 -1.62 -4.67
CA LEU A 186 -4.25 -1.02 -3.84
C LEU A 186 -3.61 -0.25 -2.69
N LEU A 187 -3.81 1.06 -2.69
CA LEU A 187 -3.40 1.97 -1.62
C LEU A 187 -4.55 2.12 -0.62
N VAL A 188 -4.26 1.91 0.66
CA VAL A 188 -5.29 1.84 1.71
C VAL A 188 -4.93 2.76 2.86
N ASP A 189 -5.76 3.75 3.12
CA ASP A 189 -5.57 4.73 4.19
C ASP A 189 -6.48 4.40 5.37
N GLU A 190 -5.90 3.88 6.48
CA GLU A 190 -6.57 3.52 7.73
C GLU A 190 -7.83 2.67 7.50
N PRO A 191 -7.69 1.42 7.03
CA PRO A 191 -8.83 0.57 6.62
C PRO A 191 -9.82 0.30 7.74
N SER A 192 -9.34 0.08 8.96
CA SER A 192 -10.13 -0.30 10.15
C SER A 192 -10.51 0.87 11.05
N ALA A 193 -10.11 2.12 10.71
CA ALA A 193 -10.37 3.28 11.56
C ALA A 193 -11.87 3.50 11.80
N GLY A 194 -12.26 3.57 13.07
CA GLY A 194 -13.63 3.83 13.50
C GLY A 194 -14.59 2.64 13.37
N LEU A 195 -14.07 1.44 13.17
CA LEU A 195 -14.82 0.20 13.12
C LEU A 195 -14.64 -0.59 14.42
N ASP A 196 -15.65 -1.42 14.73
CA ASP A 196 -15.51 -2.42 15.79
C ASP A 196 -14.53 -3.54 15.36
N PRO A 197 -13.95 -4.32 16.31
CA PRO A 197 -12.96 -5.33 16.00
C PRO A 197 -13.39 -6.36 14.96
N ILE A 198 -14.65 -6.84 15.02
CA ILE A 198 -15.15 -7.87 14.10
C ILE A 198 -15.22 -7.30 12.67
N THR A 199 -15.78 -6.12 12.51
CA THR A 199 -15.84 -5.45 11.21
C THR A 199 -14.44 -5.10 10.67
N SER A 200 -13.49 -4.78 11.56
CA SER A 200 -12.09 -4.55 11.18
C SER A 200 -11.45 -5.80 10.61
N ASP A 201 -11.60 -6.94 11.28
CA ASP A 201 -11.10 -8.23 10.80
C ASP A 201 -11.69 -8.64 9.45
N GLU A 202 -12.99 -8.34 9.22
CA GLU A 202 -13.62 -8.58 7.91
C GLU A 202 -12.97 -7.76 6.79
N ILE A 203 -12.65 -6.49 7.03
CA ILE A 203 -11.96 -5.63 6.04
C ILE A 203 -10.54 -6.14 5.81
N ASP A 204 -9.81 -6.47 6.86
CA ASP A 204 -8.45 -6.98 6.76
C ASP A 204 -8.41 -8.30 5.98
N GLN A 205 -9.38 -9.19 6.21
CA GLN A 205 -9.51 -10.44 5.45
C GLN A 205 -9.76 -10.19 3.96
N LEU A 206 -10.60 -9.21 3.60
CA LEU A 206 -10.81 -8.82 2.19
C LEU A 206 -9.50 -8.34 1.55
N LEU A 207 -8.68 -7.57 2.26
CA LEU A 207 -7.37 -7.12 1.77
C LEU A 207 -6.40 -8.29 1.58
N VAL A 208 -6.36 -9.23 2.53
CA VAL A 208 -5.56 -10.45 2.43
C VAL A 208 -5.98 -11.31 1.24
N ASP A 209 -7.28 -11.42 0.98
CA ASP A 209 -7.78 -12.21 -0.15
C ASP A 209 -7.48 -11.56 -1.50
N LEU A 210 -7.49 -10.23 -1.58
CA LEU A 210 -7.01 -9.48 -2.74
C LEU A 210 -5.51 -9.70 -2.97
N LYS A 211 -4.70 -9.66 -1.91
CA LYS A 211 -3.26 -9.96 -1.97
C LYS A 211 -3.01 -11.37 -2.51
N LYS A 212 -3.74 -12.38 -2.03
CA LYS A 212 -3.66 -13.76 -2.54
C LYS A 212 -3.98 -13.89 -4.03
N LYS A 213 -4.80 -12.98 -4.57
CA LYS A 213 -5.11 -12.90 -6.01
C LYS A 213 -4.02 -12.18 -6.82
N GLY A 214 -2.95 -11.68 -6.16
CA GLY A 214 -1.80 -11.02 -6.78
C GLY A 214 -1.81 -9.49 -6.70
N THR A 215 -2.81 -8.86 -6.07
CA THR A 215 -2.82 -7.41 -5.87
C THR A 215 -1.78 -7.01 -4.83
N THR A 216 -0.94 -6.03 -5.15
CA THR A 216 -0.01 -5.42 -4.19
C THR A 216 -0.79 -4.51 -3.25
N ILE A 217 -0.72 -4.73 -1.95
CA ILE A 217 -1.42 -3.91 -0.95
C ILE A 217 -0.42 -3.00 -0.25
N VAL A 218 -0.69 -1.69 -0.24
CA VAL A 218 0.05 -0.73 0.57
C VAL A 218 -0.92 -0.08 1.54
N ALA A 219 -0.90 -0.52 2.78
CA ALA A 219 -1.76 0.01 3.83
C ALA A 219 -0.98 0.96 4.75
N VAL A 220 -1.60 2.05 5.15
CA VAL A 220 -1.10 2.88 6.25
C VAL A 220 -2.07 2.77 7.40
N THR A 221 -1.55 2.47 8.59
CA THR A 221 -2.38 2.28 9.77
C THR A 221 -1.58 2.52 11.05
N HIS A 222 -2.30 2.73 12.15
CA HIS A 222 -1.74 2.66 13.50
C HIS A 222 -2.21 1.37 14.23
N ASN A 223 -3.09 0.58 13.62
CA ASN A 223 -3.61 -0.69 14.15
C ASN A 223 -2.61 -1.82 13.92
N ILE A 224 -1.98 -2.32 14.97
CA ILE A 224 -0.96 -3.37 14.90
C ILE A 224 -1.53 -4.73 14.49
N PRO A 225 -2.66 -5.22 15.05
CA PRO A 225 -3.32 -6.43 14.59
C PRO A 225 -3.57 -6.42 13.07
N SER A 226 -4.18 -5.37 12.53
CA SER A 226 -4.40 -5.20 11.07
C SER A 226 -3.09 -5.26 10.29
N ALA A 227 -2.06 -4.54 10.74
CA ALA A 227 -0.76 -4.52 10.07
C ALA A 227 -0.10 -5.90 10.03
N ARG A 228 -0.20 -6.68 11.11
CA ARG A 228 0.30 -8.07 11.16
C ARG A 228 -0.48 -9.02 10.25
N HIS A 229 -1.77 -8.80 10.10
CA HIS A 229 -2.63 -9.63 9.27
C HIS A 229 -2.39 -9.37 7.78
N ILE A 230 -2.28 -8.11 7.38
CA ILE A 230 -2.16 -7.68 5.97
C ILE A 230 -0.70 -7.76 5.48
N GLY A 231 0.26 -7.30 6.34
CA GLY A 231 1.62 -6.99 5.94
C GLY A 231 2.57 -8.18 5.92
N ASP A 232 3.17 -8.43 4.78
CA ASP A 232 4.36 -9.30 4.67
C ASP A 232 5.62 -8.53 5.08
N GLN A 233 5.59 -7.20 4.87
CA GLN A 233 6.61 -6.25 5.30
C GLN A 233 5.95 -5.07 6.01
N LEU A 234 6.57 -4.63 7.08
CA LEU A 234 6.20 -3.47 7.87
C LEU A 234 7.29 -2.40 7.75
N ALA A 235 6.89 -1.15 7.81
CA ALA A 235 7.80 -0.03 7.99
C ALA A 235 7.22 0.92 9.04
N MET A 236 8.06 1.59 9.83
CA MET A 236 7.59 2.52 10.86
C MET A 236 8.08 3.92 10.57
N LEU A 237 7.13 4.84 10.47
CA LEU A 237 7.35 6.26 10.29
C LEU A 237 7.23 7.01 11.62
N HIS A 238 8.28 7.71 12.02
CA HIS A 238 8.32 8.52 13.22
C HIS A 238 8.97 9.87 12.91
N GLU A 239 8.30 10.97 13.27
CA GLU A 239 8.77 12.35 13.06
C GLU A 239 9.31 12.63 11.64
N GLY A 240 8.64 12.06 10.63
CA GLY A 240 9.02 12.23 9.23
C GLY A 240 10.12 11.30 8.72
N HIS A 241 10.72 10.46 9.58
CA HIS A 241 11.78 9.52 9.22
C HIS A 241 11.29 8.07 9.24
N LEU A 242 11.85 7.24 8.37
CA LEU A 242 11.67 5.79 8.43
C LEU A 242 12.66 5.22 9.45
N ILE A 243 12.13 4.74 10.59
CA ILE A 243 12.99 4.27 11.71
C ILE A 243 13.15 2.75 11.76
N ALA A 244 12.27 1.99 11.12
CA ALA A 244 12.37 0.54 11.02
C ALA A 244 11.68 0.05 9.73
N GLN A 245 12.19 -1.05 9.17
CA GLN A 245 11.55 -1.81 8.09
C GLN A 245 11.95 -3.27 8.22
N GLY A 246 10.98 -4.19 8.03
CA GLY A 246 11.17 -5.63 8.12
C GLY A 246 9.85 -6.37 8.31
N THR A 247 9.93 -7.65 8.63
CA THR A 247 8.77 -8.48 8.98
C THR A 247 8.25 -8.14 10.38
N ALA A 248 7.03 -8.58 10.69
CA ALA A 248 6.46 -8.41 12.03
C ALA A 248 7.34 -9.05 13.12
N GLU A 249 7.98 -10.19 12.82
CA GLU A 249 8.90 -10.87 13.75
C GLU A 249 10.17 -10.05 14.02
N GLU A 250 10.71 -9.39 12.99
CA GLU A 250 11.87 -8.51 13.13
C GLU A 250 11.52 -7.27 13.96
N PHE A 251 10.32 -6.73 13.80
CA PHE A 251 9.82 -5.64 14.64
C PHE A 251 9.70 -6.04 16.11
N ASP A 252 9.21 -7.26 16.41
CA ASP A 252 9.11 -7.78 17.78
C ASP A 252 10.48 -7.93 18.45
N LYS A 253 11.50 -8.24 17.65
CA LYS A 253 12.89 -8.44 18.09
C LYS A 253 13.77 -7.18 17.97
N SER A 254 13.18 -6.05 17.53
CA SER A 254 13.92 -4.81 17.31
C SER A 254 14.66 -4.36 18.58
N ASP A 255 15.90 -3.89 18.44
CA ASP A 255 16.67 -3.28 19.52
C ASP A 255 16.19 -1.86 19.85
N ASP A 256 15.43 -1.22 18.94
CA ASP A 256 14.84 0.10 19.15
C ASP A 256 13.65 0.02 20.12
N GLU A 257 13.77 0.72 21.24
CA GLU A 257 12.74 0.74 22.29
C GLU A 257 11.44 1.38 21.81
N LEU A 258 11.50 2.38 20.93
CA LEU A 258 10.33 3.05 20.37
C LEU A 258 9.54 2.10 19.47
N VAL A 259 10.24 1.32 18.64
CA VAL A 259 9.60 0.29 17.77
C VAL A 259 8.91 -0.76 18.64
N ARG A 260 9.62 -1.31 19.66
CA ARG A 260 9.03 -2.28 20.58
C ARG A 260 7.85 -1.71 21.39
N ALA A 261 7.97 -0.48 21.87
CA ALA A 261 6.90 0.17 22.61
C ALA A 261 5.66 0.38 21.73
N PHE A 262 5.86 0.77 20.46
CA PHE A 262 4.76 0.90 19.51
C PHE A 262 4.07 -0.44 19.26
N MET A 263 4.82 -1.51 19.00
CA MET A 263 4.28 -2.86 18.74
C MET A 263 3.52 -3.45 19.95
N ARG A 264 3.81 -3.00 21.17
CA ARG A 264 3.13 -3.43 22.40
C ARG A 264 1.92 -2.55 22.77
N SER A 265 1.83 -1.33 22.26
CA SER A 265 0.87 -0.33 22.75
C SER A 265 -0.60 -0.68 22.51
N GLU A 266 -0.89 -1.63 21.63
CA GLU A 266 -2.25 -2.09 21.33
C GLU A 266 -2.55 -3.51 21.83
N SER A 267 -1.63 -4.13 22.57
CA SER A 267 -1.93 -5.42 23.25
C SER A 267 -2.73 -5.23 24.56
N SER A 268 -3.14 -4.00 24.86
CA SER A 268 -3.75 -3.61 26.13
C SER A 268 -5.11 -2.91 25.99
N GLY A 269 -5.83 -3.15 24.89
CA GLY A 269 -7.17 -2.60 24.66
C GLY A 269 -8.23 -3.69 24.53
#